data_51950a79bf1bfc53eb4ccab6db83d43b
#
_entry.id   51950a79bf1bfc53eb4ccab6db83d43b
#
_cell.length_a   1.000
_cell.length_b   1.000
_cell.length_c   1.000
_cell.angle_alpha   90.00
_cell.angle_beta   90.00
_cell.angle_gamma   90.00
#
_symmetry.space_group_name_H-M   'P 1'
#
loop_
_entity.id
_entity.type
_entity.pdbx_description
1 polymer ?
#
loop_
_entity_poly.entity_id
_entity_poly.type
_entity_poly.pdbx_seq_one_letter_code
_entity_poly.pdbx_strand_id
1 'polypeptide(L)'
;MRPFIVIILWVLAMQTEACPASLDFSFRPLLASTPVKLCDEYAGKVVLVVNTASQCGFTPQYEGLEKLYQELRGRGFVVLGFPSNDFGGQEPGSEADIQKFCRSIYGIQFPMFEKTSVKKGQANPLFAHLAAVTGTAPRWNFYKYLIDREGHVVKAYSSITGPSSARLRRRIEALL
;
A
#
# COMPACT_ATOMS: atom_id res chain seq x y z
N MET A 1 -44.56 39.84 27.58
CA MET A 1 -43.68 39.67 26.47
C MET A 1 -42.83 38.41 26.76
N ARG A 2 -43.04 37.31 26.04
CA ARG A 2 -42.27 36.05 26.21
C ARG A 2 -41.14 36.01 25.17
N PRO A 3 -39.90 35.76 25.53
CA PRO A 3 -38.83 35.65 24.56
C PRO A 3 -38.93 34.31 23.81
N PHE A 4 -38.94 34.35 22.48
CA PHE A 4 -38.79 33.19 21.62
C PHE A 4 -37.30 32.79 21.59
N ILE A 5 -36.97 31.62 22.14
CA ILE A 5 -35.65 31.02 22.02
C ILE A 5 -35.59 30.33 20.67
N VAL A 6 -34.81 30.88 19.75
CA VAL A 6 -34.52 30.25 18.47
C VAL A 6 -33.36 29.23 18.69
N ILE A 7 -33.69 27.96 18.70
CA ILE A 7 -32.70 26.88 18.74
C ILE A 7 -32.18 26.67 17.31
N ILE A 8 -30.96 27.14 17.05
CA ILE A 8 -30.25 26.86 15.79
C ILE A 8 -29.65 25.44 15.88
N LEU A 9 -30.29 24.48 15.24
CA LEU A 9 -29.74 23.14 15.05
C LEU A 9 -28.61 23.21 14.01
N TRP A 10 -27.38 23.07 14.45
CA TRP A 10 -26.25 22.82 13.57
C TRP A 10 -26.34 21.38 13.07
N VAL A 11 -26.76 21.21 11.84
CA VAL A 11 -26.64 19.93 11.12
C VAL A 11 -25.18 19.80 10.72
N LEU A 12 -24.41 18.98 11.44
CA LEU A 12 -23.11 18.52 10.97
C LEU A 12 -23.36 17.66 9.73
N ALA A 13 -23.16 18.22 8.55
CA ALA A 13 -23.07 17.44 7.33
C ALA A 13 -21.81 16.57 7.45
N MET A 14 -21.98 15.27 7.64
CA MET A 14 -20.92 14.28 7.44
C MET A 14 -20.54 14.34 5.96
N GLN A 15 -19.47 15.04 5.64
CA GLN A 15 -18.87 14.97 4.32
C GLN A 15 -18.26 13.57 4.21
N THR A 16 -18.87 12.71 3.42
CA THR A 16 -18.22 11.49 2.94
C THR A 16 -17.10 11.96 2.03
N GLU A 17 -15.85 11.92 2.51
CA GLU A 17 -14.70 12.19 1.67
C GLU A 17 -14.74 11.24 0.48
N ALA A 18 -14.63 11.79 -0.73
CA ALA A 18 -14.59 10.99 -1.95
C ALA A 18 -13.35 10.08 -1.91
N CYS A 19 -13.51 8.83 -2.38
CA CYS A 19 -12.40 7.89 -2.45
C CYS A 19 -11.23 8.48 -3.26
N PRO A 20 -10.02 8.58 -2.70
CA PRO A 20 -8.86 9.09 -3.44
C PRO A 20 -8.55 8.20 -4.65
N ALA A 21 -8.28 8.81 -5.81
CA ALA A 21 -8.05 8.09 -7.06
C ALA A 21 -6.95 7.01 -6.96
N SER A 22 -5.92 7.23 -6.13
CA SER A 22 -4.84 6.25 -5.91
C SER A 22 -5.24 5.07 -5.01
N LEU A 23 -6.42 5.12 -4.39
CA LEU A 23 -6.97 4.05 -3.55
C LEU A 23 -8.34 3.54 -4.07
N ASP A 24 -8.85 4.06 -5.19
CA ASP A 24 -10.12 3.64 -5.79
C ASP A 24 -9.98 2.35 -6.61
N PHE A 25 -9.40 1.35 -5.99
CA PHE A 25 -9.18 0.02 -6.55
C PHE A 25 -9.58 -1.05 -5.55
N SER A 26 -9.98 -2.21 -6.06
CA SER A 26 -10.34 -3.38 -5.24
C SER A 26 -9.40 -4.53 -5.55
N PHE A 27 -8.90 -5.17 -4.49
CA PHE A 27 -8.05 -6.36 -4.57
C PHE A 27 -8.44 -7.37 -3.51
N ARG A 28 -8.25 -8.62 -3.84
CA ARG A 28 -8.47 -9.72 -2.91
C ARG A 28 -7.24 -9.84 -1.99
N PRO A 29 -7.40 -9.77 -0.65
CA PRO A 29 -6.32 -10.13 0.26
C PRO A 29 -5.84 -11.56 -0.01
N LEU A 30 -4.56 -11.82 0.22
CA LEU A 30 -3.94 -13.12 -0.04
C LEU A 30 -4.72 -14.23 0.69
N LEU A 31 -5.15 -15.25 -0.05
CA LEU A 31 -6.03 -16.36 0.37
C LEU A 31 -7.45 -16.00 0.81
N ALA A 32 -7.88 -14.75 0.77
CA ALA A 32 -9.29 -14.42 0.97
C ALA A 32 -10.10 -14.77 -0.29
N SER A 33 -11.42 -14.88 -0.15
CA SER A 33 -12.32 -15.11 -1.28
C SER A 33 -12.91 -13.83 -1.85
N THR A 34 -12.95 -12.75 -1.07
CA THR A 34 -13.63 -11.50 -1.41
C THR A 34 -12.64 -10.35 -1.54
N PRO A 35 -12.71 -9.57 -2.62
CA PRO A 35 -11.94 -8.34 -2.74
C PRO A 35 -12.36 -7.30 -1.69
N VAL A 36 -11.41 -6.46 -1.28
CA VAL A 36 -11.65 -5.26 -0.47
C VAL A 36 -11.32 -4.02 -1.29
N LYS A 37 -12.09 -2.97 -1.12
CA LYS A 37 -11.81 -1.67 -1.74
C LYS A 37 -10.75 -0.96 -0.90
N LEU A 38 -9.63 -0.56 -1.53
CA LEU A 38 -8.49 -0.03 -0.77
C LEU A 38 -8.85 1.26 -0.03
N CYS A 39 -9.71 2.12 -0.57
CA CYS A 39 -10.06 3.33 0.14
C CYS A 39 -10.93 3.08 1.37
N ASP A 40 -11.76 2.03 1.40
CA ASP A 40 -12.59 1.71 2.57
C ASP A 40 -11.72 1.32 3.78
N GLU A 41 -10.54 0.72 3.50
CA GLU A 41 -9.62 0.22 4.53
C GLU A 41 -8.46 1.18 4.84
N TYR A 42 -8.02 1.97 3.84
CA TYR A 42 -6.74 2.70 3.92
C TYR A 42 -6.83 4.19 3.62
N ALA A 43 -8.00 4.78 3.35
CA ALA A 43 -8.15 6.23 3.27
C ALA A 43 -7.71 6.90 4.59
N GLY A 44 -7.09 8.07 4.49
CA GLY A 44 -6.56 8.81 5.66
C GLY A 44 -5.26 8.23 6.25
N LYS A 45 -4.70 7.16 5.64
CA LYS A 45 -3.41 6.58 6.06
C LYS A 45 -2.30 6.96 5.08
N VAL A 46 -1.07 6.99 5.58
CA VAL A 46 0.14 7.00 4.74
C VAL A 46 0.37 5.58 4.25
N VAL A 47 0.34 5.37 2.94
CA VAL A 47 0.38 4.04 2.31
C VAL A 47 1.68 3.84 1.55
N LEU A 48 2.34 2.70 1.77
CA LEU A 48 3.49 2.25 0.99
C LEU A 48 3.11 1.00 0.18
N VAL A 49 2.85 1.18 -1.11
CA VAL A 49 2.56 0.07 -2.04
C VAL A 49 3.87 -0.53 -2.53
N VAL A 50 4.00 -1.86 -2.45
CA VAL A 50 5.25 -2.58 -2.81
C VAL A 50 4.93 -3.81 -3.64
N ASN A 51 5.59 -3.98 -4.79
CA ASN A 51 5.57 -5.27 -5.49
C ASN A 51 6.64 -6.20 -4.94
N THR A 52 6.27 -7.42 -4.59
CA THR A 52 7.11 -8.35 -3.83
C THR A 52 7.42 -9.64 -4.56
N ALA A 53 8.46 -10.35 -4.15
CA ALA A 53 8.80 -11.69 -4.64
C ALA A 53 9.59 -12.48 -3.58
N SER A 54 9.36 -13.80 -3.51
CA SER A 54 9.94 -14.69 -2.49
C SER A 54 11.35 -15.15 -2.82
N GLN A 55 11.78 -15.09 -4.10
CA GLN A 55 13.06 -15.64 -4.58
C GLN A 55 13.97 -14.57 -5.22
N CYS A 56 13.98 -13.36 -4.66
CA CYS A 56 14.72 -12.20 -5.17
C CYS A 56 15.90 -11.87 -4.25
N GLY A 57 16.99 -11.32 -4.81
CA GLY A 57 18.07 -10.77 -4.00
C GLY A 57 17.63 -9.64 -3.05
N PHE A 58 16.49 -9.01 -3.34
CA PHE A 58 15.90 -7.99 -2.48
C PHE A 58 14.85 -8.54 -1.48
N THR A 59 14.58 -9.85 -1.47
CA THR A 59 13.61 -10.48 -0.53
C THR A 59 13.89 -10.17 0.94
N PRO A 60 15.15 -10.00 1.41
CA PRO A 60 15.42 -9.56 2.78
C PRO A 60 14.79 -8.20 3.16
N GLN A 61 14.34 -7.41 2.19
CA GLN A 61 13.62 -6.17 2.49
C GLN A 61 12.26 -6.40 3.19
N TYR A 62 11.70 -7.60 3.13
CA TYR A 62 10.50 -7.95 3.90
C TYR A 62 10.67 -7.66 5.40
N GLU A 63 11.83 -8.00 5.99
CA GLU A 63 12.12 -7.73 7.40
C GLU A 63 12.00 -6.23 7.73
N GLY A 64 12.62 -5.40 6.90
CA GLY A 64 12.57 -3.95 7.10
C GLY A 64 11.19 -3.33 6.83
N LEU A 65 10.42 -3.88 5.88
CA LEU A 65 9.04 -3.45 5.62
C LEU A 65 8.13 -3.80 6.81
N GLU A 66 8.26 -5.02 7.35
CA GLU A 66 7.50 -5.44 8.52
C GLU A 66 7.87 -4.58 9.74
N LYS A 67 9.15 -4.32 9.97
CA LYS A 67 9.60 -3.44 11.06
C LYS A 67 9.00 -2.04 10.94
N LEU A 68 9.04 -1.41 9.76
CA LEU A 68 8.39 -0.11 9.53
C LEU A 68 6.89 -0.16 9.82
N TYR A 69 6.22 -1.22 9.37
CA TYR A 69 4.80 -1.40 9.61
C TYR A 69 4.49 -1.51 11.11
N GLN A 70 5.22 -2.35 11.84
CA GLN A 70 5.02 -2.52 13.29
C GLN A 70 5.26 -1.22 14.06
N GLU A 71 6.30 -0.49 13.72
CA GLU A 71 6.65 0.77 14.39
C GLU A 71 5.64 1.90 14.13
N LEU A 72 5.06 1.96 12.93
CA LEU A 72 4.31 3.14 12.47
C LEU A 72 2.82 2.91 12.26
N ARG A 73 2.32 1.65 12.30
CA ARG A 73 0.88 1.35 12.07
C ARG A 73 -0.05 2.09 13.04
N GLY A 74 0.37 2.25 14.29
CA GLY A 74 -0.38 2.99 15.31
C GLY A 74 -0.47 4.49 15.05
N ARG A 75 0.33 5.01 14.11
CA ARG A 75 0.33 6.40 13.67
C ARG A 75 -0.37 6.62 12.33
N GLY A 76 -1.00 5.57 11.78
CA GLY A 76 -1.72 5.65 10.51
C GLY A 76 -0.86 5.33 9.28
N PHE A 77 0.19 4.52 9.43
CA PHE A 77 0.99 3.98 8.32
C PHE A 77 0.57 2.56 7.97
N VAL A 78 0.62 2.22 6.69
CA VAL A 78 0.40 0.85 6.21
C VAL A 78 1.32 0.51 5.04
N VAL A 79 1.76 -0.74 4.99
CA VAL A 79 2.41 -1.35 3.82
C VAL A 79 1.39 -2.23 3.12
N LEU A 80 1.27 -2.13 1.79
CA LEU A 80 0.44 -3.00 0.96
C LEU A 80 1.35 -3.79 0.03
N GLY A 81 1.46 -5.10 0.24
CA GLY A 81 2.31 -5.99 -0.53
C GLY A 81 1.55 -6.69 -1.67
N PHE A 82 2.12 -6.64 -2.87
CA PHE A 82 1.57 -7.25 -4.08
C PHE A 82 2.57 -8.23 -4.67
N PRO A 83 2.43 -9.54 -4.45
CA PRO A 83 3.29 -10.55 -5.06
C PRO A 83 3.22 -10.50 -6.58
N SER A 84 4.37 -10.55 -7.25
CA SER A 84 4.43 -10.51 -8.71
C SER A 84 5.54 -11.42 -9.27
N ASN A 85 5.20 -12.19 -10.28
CA ASN A 85 6.15 -13.07 -10.98
C ASN A 85 6.77 -12.43 -12.23
N ASP A 86 6.56 -11.15 -12.46
CA ASP A 86 6.91 -10.45 -13.70
C ASP A 86 8.43 -10.30 -13.92
N PHE A 87 9.20 -10.33 -12.85
CA PHE A 87 10.64 -10.08 -12.91
C PHE A 87 11.45 -11.33 -12.55
N GLY A 88 12.01 -11.94 -13.57
CA GLY A 88 12.86 -13.11 -13.43
C GLY A 88 12.14 -14.38 -12.96
N GLY A 89 10.81 -14.43 -12.98
CA GLY A 89 10.05 -15.57 -12.47
C GLY A 89 10.27 -15.83 -10.97
N GLN A 90 10.56 -14.79 -10.20
CA GLN A 90 10.99 -14.89 -8.79
C GLN A 90 9.85 -15.01 -7.77
N GLU A 91 8.62 -15.14 -8.22
CA GLU A 91 7.44 -15.46 -7.39
C GLU A 91 6.65 -16.63 -8.03
N PRO A 92 7.27 -17.82 -8.18
CA PRO A 92 6.62 -18.93 -8.92
C PRO A 92 5.50 -19.60 -8.12
N GLY A 93 5.54 -19.53 -6.80
CA GLY A 93 4.63 -20.23 -5.90
C GLY A 93 3.17 -19.83 -6.02
N SER A 94 2.31 -20.70 -5.50
CA SER A 94 0.89 -20.39 -5.26
C SER A 94 0.75 -19.31 -4.17
N GLU A 95 -0.44 -18.70 -4.06
CA GLU A 95 -0.72 -17.75 -2.98
C GLU A 95 -0.57 -18.38 -1.57
N ALA A 96 -0.87 -19.68 -1.44
CA ALA A 96 -0.65 -20.41 -0.21
C ALA A 96 0.83 -20.54 0.15
N ASP A 97 1.68 -20.81 -0.86
CA ASP A 97 3.14 -20.88 -0.67
C ASP A 97 3.70 -19.50 -0.28
N ILE A 98 3.24 -18.45 -0.95
CA ILE A 98 3.63 -17.07 -0.67
C ILE A 98 3.25 -16.69 0.77
N GLN A 99 2.01 -16.96 1.19
CA GLN A 99 1.56 -16.63 2.53
C GLN A 99 2.36 -17.40 3.59
N LYS A 100 2.58 -18.70 3.37
CA LYS A 100 3.39 -19.54 4.26
C LYS A 100 4.80 -18.99 4.37
N PHE A 101 5.44 -18.66 3.25
CA PHE A 101 6.77 -18.07 3.21
C PHE A 101 6.84 -16.75 3.98
N CYS A 102 5.96 -15.81 3.65
CA CYS A 102 5.93 -14.48 4.28
C CYS A 102 5.73 -14.57 5.80
N ARG A 103 4.82 -15.42 6.26
CA ARG A 103 4.53 -15.58 7.69
C ARG A 103 5.61 -16.34 8.44
N SER A 104 6.11 -17.47 7.87
CA SER A 104 7.02 -18.35 8.59
C SER A 104 8.46 -17.84 8.61
N ILE A 105 8.89 -17.11 7.57
CA ILE A 105 10.28 -16.65 7.47
C ILE A 105 10.43 -15.21 7.96
N TYR A 106 9.48 -14.33 7.63
CA TYR A 106 9.59 -12.90 7.91
C TYR A 106 8.55 -12.39 8.92
N GLY A 107 7.62 -13.24 9.37
CA GLY A 107 6.58 -12.84 10.33
C GLY A 107 5.65 -11.74 9.81
N ILE A 108 5.45 -11.63 8.49
CA ILE A 108 4.71 -10.54 7.84
C ILE A 108 3.28 -10.46 8.38
N GLN A 109 2.93 -9.27 8.87
CA GLN A 109 1.59 -8.92 9.35
C GLN A 109 0.96 -7.78 8.54
N PHE A 110 1.74 -7.02 7.76
CA PHE A 110 1.14 -6.03 6.87
C PHE A 110 0.29 -6.71 5.79
N PRO A 111 -0.74 -6.03 5.26
CA PRO A 111 -1.62 -6.55 4.23
C PRO A 111 -0.88 -7.02 2.97
N MET A 112 -1.12 -8.27 2.61
CA MET A 112 -0.66 -8.87 1.34
C MET A 112 -1.87 -9.16 0.47
N PHE A 113 -1.77 -8.89 -0.82
CA PHE A 113 -2.85 -9.08 -1.79
C PHE A 113 -2.54 -10.20 -2.77
N GLU A 114 -3.52 -10.52 -3.60
CA GLU A 114 -3.44 -11.51 -4.66
C GLU A 114 -2.23 -11.28 -5.58
N LYS A 115 -1.68 -12.38 -6.08
CA LYS A 115 -0.59 -12.35 -7.03
C LYS A 115 -1.03 -11.67 -8.32
N THR A 116 -0.26 -10.69 -8.79
CA THR A 116 -0.68 -9.82 -9.88
C THR A 116 0.47 -9.39 -10.78
N SER A 117 0.14 -8.88 -11.96
CA SER A 117 1.12 -8.24 -12.84
C SER A 117 1.29 -6.76 -12.50
N VAL A 118 2.55 -6.30 -12.52
CA VAL A 118 2.94 -4.91 -12.23
C VAL A 118 3.84 -4.31 -13.32
N LYS A 119 4.23 -5.12 -14.30
CA LYS A 119 5.12 -4.73 -15.40
C LYS A 119 4.41 -3.80 -16.37
N LYS A 120 5.10 -2.75 -16.83
CA LYS A 120 4.57 -1.80 -17.82
C LYS A 120 3.92 -2.52 -19.01
N GLY A 121 2.71 -2.12 -19.35
CA GLY A 121 1.90 -2.69 -20.45
C GLY A 121 1.05 -3.90 -20.03
N GLN A 122 1.28 -4.49 -18.86
CA GLN A 122 0.51 -5.62 -18.32
C GLN A 122 0.08 -5.37 -16.87
N ALA A 123 0.46 -4.22 -16.29
CA ALA A 123 0.20 -3.89 -14.90
C ALA A 123 -1.30 -3.85 -14.58
N ASN A 124 -1.65 -4.33 -13.40
CA ASN A 124 -2.99 -4.13 -12.85
C ASN A 124 -3.33 -2.62 -12.77
N PRO A 125 -4.60 -2.24 -12.64
CA PRO A 125 -5.01 -0.83 -12.68
C PRO A 125 -4.31 0.07 -11.65
N LEU A 126 -4.06 -0.42 -10.43
CA LEU A 126 -3.34 0.34 -9.39
C LEU A 126 -1.91 0.68 -9.84
N PHE A 127 -1.12 -0.33 -10.24
CA PHE A 127 0.27 -0.11 -10.63
C PHE A 127 0.37 0.69 -11.95
N ALA A 128 -0.59 0.55 -12.85
CA ALA A 128 -0.70 1.40 -14.04
C ALA A 128 -0.93 2.87 -13.66
N HIS A 129 -1.85 3.14 -12.74
CA HIS A 129 -2.12 4.48 -12.21
C HIS A 129 -0.89 5.06 -11.50
N LEU A 130 -0.28 4.33 -10.58
CA LEU A 130 0.90 4.77 -9.84
C LEU A 130 2.08 5.09 -10.77
N ALA A 131 2.26 4.28 -11.82
CA ALA A 131 3.28 4.52 -12.83
C ALA A 131 2.98 5.76 -13.68
N ALA A 132 1.73 6.01 -14.03
CA ALA A 132 1.31 7.17 -14.79
C ALA A 132 1.54 8.47 -14.01
N VAL A 133 1.15 8.50 -12.72
CA VAL A 133 1.29 9.68 -11.86
C VAL A 133 2.76 10.01 -11.58
N THR A 134 3.60 8.98 -11.36
CA THR A 134 5.02 9.20 -11.00
C THR A 134 5.98 9.21 -12.19
N GLY A 135 5.51 8.87 -13.38
CA GLY A 135 6.37 8.65 -14.56
C GLY A 135 7.29 7.42 -14.42
N THR A 136 7.09 6.58 -13.41
CA THR A 136 8.01 5.48 -13.06
C THR A 136 7.23 4.18 -12.87
N ALA A 137 7.34 3.24 -13.81
CA ALA A 137 6.86 1.87 -13.66
C ALA A 137 7.90 1.00 -12.93
N PRO A 138 7.49 -0.08 -12.22
CA PRO A 138 8.41 -1.05 -11.68
C PRO A 138 9.31 -1.65 -12.77
N ARG A 139 10.61 -1.70 -12.50
CA ARG A 139 11.62 -2.33 -13.38
C ARG A 139 12.21 -3.59 -12.75
N TRP A 140 11.87 -3.85 -11.50
CA TRP A 140 12.27 -5.01 -10.73
C TRP A 140 11.35 -5.23 -9.54
N ASN A 141 11.55 -6.30 -8.77
CA ASN A 141 10.85 -6.55 -7.52
C ASN A 141 11.23 -5.52 -6.45
N PHE A 142 10.36 -5.30 -5.48
CA PHE A 142 10.51 -4.35 -4.37
C PHE A 142 10.63 -2.88 -4.81
N TYR A 143 9.98 -2.49 -5.92
CA TYR A 143 9.64 -1.09 -6.17
C TYR A 143 8.56 -0.64 -5.19
N LYS A 144 8.60 0.63 -4.81
CA LYS A 144 7.70 1.17 -3.80
C LYS A 144 7.11 2.48 -4.29
N TYR A 145 5.83 2.69 -3.94
CA TYR A 145 5.13 3.95 -4.15
C TYR A 145 4.60 4.44 -2.82
N LEU A 146 4.90 5.68 -2.46
CA LEU A 146 4.44 6.32 -1.23
C LEU A 146 3.26 7.22 -1.55
N ILE A 147 2.16 7.05 -0.82
CA ILE A 147 0.92 7.80 -0.93
C ILE A 147 0.68 8.49 0.42
N ASP A 148 0.29 9.77 0.40
CA ASP A 148 -0.04 10.52 1.61
C ASP A 148 -1.47 10.23 2.11
N ARG A 149 -1.88 10.90 3.18
CA ARG A 149 -3.20 10.71 3.80
C ARG A 149 -4.36 11.16 2.92
N GLU A 150 -4.12 12.13 2.03
CA GLU A 150 -5.07 12.66 1.07
C GLU A 150 -5.16 11.79 -0.20
N GLY A 151 -4.30 10.76 -0.29
CA GLY A 151 -4.25 9.83 -1.44
C GLY A 151 -3.40 10.33 -2.61
N HIS A 152 -2.59 11.38 -2.43
CA HIS A 152 -1.66 11.80 -3.47
C HIS A 152 -0.43 10.89 -3.51
N VAL A 153 -0.04 10.47 -4.71
CA VAL A 153 1.19 9.70 -4.90
C VAL A 153 2.40 10.63 -4.77
N VAL A 154 3.08 10.54 -3.64
CA VAL A 154 4.19 11.44 -3.30
C VAL A 154 5.47 11.11 -4.05
N LYS A 155 5.80 9.81 -4.18
CA LYS A 155 7.05 9.36 -4.79
C LYS A 155 7.11 7.87 -5.08
N ALA A 156 7.81 7.52 -6.17
CA ALA A 156 8.28 6.17 -6.45
C ALA A 156 9.72 5.97 -5.96
N TYR A 157 10.03 4.78 -5.48
CA TYR A 157 11.39 4.35 -5.07
C TYR A 157 11.73 3.03 -5.76
N SER A 158 12.96 2.93 -6.26
CA SER A 158 13.46 1.69 -6.84
C SER A 158 13.76 0.63 -5.77
N SER A 159 14.04 -0.59 -6.20
CA SER A 159 14.45 -1.71 -5.36
C SER A 159 15.64 -1.38 -4.45
N ILE A 160 16.57 -0.55 -4.93
CA ILE A 160 17.79 -0.16 -4.21
C ILE A 160 17.48 0.66 -2.95
N THR A 161 16.38 1.42 -2.95
CA THR A 161 15.95 2.14 -1.74
C THR A 161 15.26 1.18 -0.79
N GLY A 162 16.03 0.58 0.12
CA GLY A 162 15.53 -0.33 1.13
C GLY A 162 14.67 0.36 2.21
N PRO A 163 13.88 -0.41 2.97
CA PRO A 163 13.05 0.12 4.06
C PRO A 163 13.85 0.81 5.17
N SER A 164 15.09 0.40 5.40
CA SER A 164 16.01 1.01 6.37
C SER A 164 16.60 2.35 5.90
N SER A 165 16.36 2.75 4.64
CA SER A 165 16.87 4.00 4.11
C SER A 165 16.33 5.20 4.90
N ALA A 166 17.23 6.01 5.44
CA ALA A 166 16.90 7.25 6.14
C ALA A 166 16.06 8.21 5.27
N ARG A 167 16.26 8.18 3.94
CA ARG A 167 15.50 9.00 2.98
C ARG A 167 14.04 8.56 2.91
N LEU A 168 13.78 7.25 2.83
CA LEU A 168 12.41 6.71 2.80
C LEU A 168 11.73 6.95 4.15
N ARG A 169 12.40 6.59 5.25
CA ARG A 169 11.85 6.73 6.60
C ARG A 169 11.48 8.17 6.92
N ARG A 170 12.39 9.14 6.74
CA ARG A 170 12.08 10.57 6.96
C ARG A 170 10.89 11.05 6.13
N ARG A 171 10.74 10.57 4.89
CA ARG A 171 9.62 10.97 4.06
C ARG A 171 8.30 10.41 4.56
N ILE A 172 8.27 9.15 5.01
CA ILE A 172 7.09 8.55 5.67
C ILE A 172 6.73 9.34 6.93
N GLU A 173 7.70 9.56 7.82
CA GLU A 173 7.48 10.25 9.10
C GLU A 173 6.98 11.69 8.92
N ALA A 174 7.40 12.38 7.85
CA ALA A 174 6.92 13.72 7.53
C ALA A 174 5.47 13.78 7.01
N LEU A 175 4.87 12.64 6.68
CA LEU A 175 3.48 12.52 6.22
C LEU A 175 2.54 12.01 7.32
N LEU A 176 3.08 11.51 8.44
CA LEU A 176 2.34 10.99 9.59
C LEU A 176 1.89 12.07 10.57
#